data_beb72cacb681efa6f12e2b863dc8c9c4
#
_entry.id   beb72cacb681efa6f12e2b863dc8c9c4
#
_cell.length_a   1.000
_cell.length_b   1.000
_cell.length_c   1.000
_cell.angle_alpha   90.00
_cell.angle_beta   90.00
_cell.angle_gamma   90.00
#
_symmetry.space_group_name_H-M   'P 1'
#
loop_
_entity.id
_entity.type
_entity.pdbx_description
1 polymer ?
#
loop_
_entity_poly.entity_id
_entity_poly.type
_entity_poly.pdbx_seq_one_letter_code
_entity_poly.pdbx_strand_id
1 'polypeptide(L)'
;MTTFCLVHGAWHDDACWAPLVAVLETRAHTCITPVLPLEDADAGFEDYARVVIDCLSGCEAPVLVGHSMSSAVIPLVAVERSVSLLVYLCPAMAGFQAPAGEPPYQRAGYVRPPVDADGRMWWPREQAVAQLYARLERDVAERIAARLRPQPRAVFNKPYPLTTPPRVPSAFLYARDDELFDDRWSRWIAQALLEVKPIELPGGHFPMLENPALLADVLERVSSPGGRIVI
;
A
#
# COMPACT_ATOMS: atom_id res chain seq x y z
N MET A 1 17.90 -1.13 14.37
CA MET A 1 17.49 -2.24 13.49
C MET A 1 15.99 -2.41 13.61
N THR A 2 15.25 -2.44 12.51
CA THR A 2 13.79 -2.55 12.44
C THR A 2 13.43 -3.63 11.42
N THR A 3 12.40 -4.42 11.69
CA THR A 3 11.82 -5.32 10.70
C THR A 3 10.65 -4.64 10.02
N PHE A 4 10.75 -4.42 8.71
CA PHE A 4 9.69 -3.91 7.86
C PHE A 4 9.01 -5.07 7.11
N CYS A 5 7.70 -5.18 7.23
CA CYS A 5 6.89 -6.04 6.38
C CYS A 5 6.19 -5.17 5.32
N LEU A 6 6.59 -5.34 4.07
CA LEU A 6 6.20 -4.51 2.95
C LEU A 6 5.15 -5.24 2.10
N VAL A 7 3.90 -4.86 2.22
CA VAL A 7 2.75 -5.55 1.59
C VAL A 7 2.33 -4.79 0.34
N HIS A 8 2.47 -5.44 -0.82
CA HIS A 8 2.22 -4.83 -2.13
C HIS A 8 0.74 -4.54 -2.39
N GLY A 9 0.47 -3.60 -3.29
CA GLY A 9 -0.86 -3.22 -3.73
C GLY A 9 -1.47 -4.18 -4.76
N ALA A 10 -2.63 -3.77 -5.30
CA ALA A 10 -3.30 -4.49 -6.38
C ALA A 10 -2.37 -4.69 -7.59
N TRP A 11 -2.55 -5.79 -8.30
CA TRP A 11 -1.84 -6.18 -9.54
C TRP A 11 -0.34 -6.44 -9.41
N HIS A 12 0.29 -6.16 -8.28
CA HIS A 12 1.73 -6.27 -8.06
C HIS A 12 2.13 -7.58 -7.38
N ASP A 13 3.42 -7.76 -7.23
CA ASP A 13 4.08 -8.76 -6.42
C ASP A 13 5.18 -8.11 -5.56
N ASP A 14 5.97 -8.93 -4.88
CA ASP A 14 7.08 -8.49 -4.02
C ASP A 14 8.18 -7.72 -4.78
N ALA A 15 8.34 -7.94 -6.09
CA ALA A 15 9.37 -7.27 -6.88
C ALA A 15 9.20 -5.74 -6.94
N CYS A 16 8.00 -5.21 -6.70
CA CYS A 16 7.81 -3.76 -6.64
C CYS A 16 8.57 -3.11 -5.46
N TRP A 17 8.94 -3.89 -4.46
CA TRP A 17 9.68 -3.44 -3.30
C TRP A 17 11.20 -3.53 -3.45
N ALA A 18 11.71 -4.24 -4.48
CA ALA A 18 13.14 -4.54 -4.59
C ALA A 18 14.07 -3.33 -4.47
N PRO A 19 13.78 -2.15 -5.08
CA PRO A 19 14.63 -0.97 -4.89
C PRO A 19 14.65 -0.45 -3.45
N LEU A 20 13.51 -0.46 -2.77
CA LEU A 20 13.41 -0.04 -1.36
C LEU A 20 14.10 -1.04 -0.42
N VAL A 21 13.89 -2.34 -0.64
CA VAL A 21 14.53 -3.42 0.11
C VAL A 21 16.05 -3.26 0.07
N ALA A 22 16.62 -3.06 -1.13
CA ALA A 22 18.06 -2.85 -1.28
C ALA A 22 18.58 -1.68 -0.43
N VAL A 23 17.82 -0.57 -0.36
CA VAL A 23 18.19 0.58 0.48
C VAL A 23 18.10 0.24 1.97
N LEU A 24 16.98 -0.34 2.41
CA LEU A 24 16.75 -0.65 3.83
C LEU A 24 17.75 -1.69 4.37
N GLU A 25 18.12 -2.69 3.57
CA GLU A 25 19.09 -3.71 3.95
C GLU A 25 20.53 -3.13 4.09
N THR A 26 20.93 -2.17 3.23
CA THR A 26 22.20 -1.46 3.41
C THR A 26 22.26 -0.65 4.71
N ARG A 27 21.10 -0.34 5.30
CA ARG A 27 20.94 0.36 6.57
C ARG A 27 20.70 -0.59 7.75
N ALA A 28 20.98 -1.88 7.56
CA ALA A 28 20.85 -2.94 8.56
C ALA A 28 19.41 -3.15 9.08
N HIS A 29 18.40 -2.89 8.24
CA HIS A 29 17.01 -3.30 8.49
C HIS A 29 16.73 -4.67 7.88
N THR A 30 15.72 -5.37 8.41
CA THR A 30 15.20 -6.62 7.84
C THR A 30 13.92 -6.32 7.07
N CYS A 31 13.79 -6.89 5.87
CA CYS A 31 12.59 -6.74 5.05
C CYS A 31 11.90 -8.09 4.83
N ILE A 32 10.59 -8.12 5.00
CA ILE A 32 9.71 -9.24 4.68
C ILE A 32 8.73 -8.74 3.62
N THR A 33 8.65 -9.44 2.49
CA THR A 33 7.84 -9.03 1.32
C THR A 33 6.88 -10.14 0.91
N PRO A 34 5.73 -10.29 1.61
CA PRO A 34 4.74 -11.31 1.29
C PRO A 34 4.19 -11.15 -0.13
N VAL A 35 3.98 -12.27 -0.83
CA VAL A 35 3.27 -12.32 -2.13
C VAL A 35 1.83 -12.72 -1.88
N LEU A 36 0.90 -11.79 -2.12
CA LEU A 36 -0.53 -12.03 -1.93
C LEU A 36 -1.10 -12.90 -3.05
N PRO A 37 -2.08 -13.77 -2.78
CA PRO A 37 -2.70 -14.64 -3.80
C PRO A 37 -3.74 -13.86 -4.64
N LEU A 38 -3.29 -12.86 -5.40
CA LEU A 38 -4.16 -11.92 -6.10
C LEU A 38 -5.04 -12.57 -7.17
N GLU A 39 -4.58 -13.65 -7.80
CA GLU A 39 -5.31 -14.33 -8.87
C GLU A 39 -6.40 -15.28 -8.35
N ASP A 40 -6.40 -15.60 -7.06
CA ASP A 40 -7.41 -16.45 -6.45
C ASP A 40 -8.76 -15.71 -6.38
N ALA A 41 -9.75 -16.21 -7.12
CA ALA A 41 -11.08 -15.59 -7.21
C ALA A 41 -11.86 -15.69 -5.89
N ASP A 42 -11.54 -16.68 -5.06
CA ASP A 42 -12.21 -16.92 -3.79
C ASP A 42 -11.55 -16.17 -2.63
N ALA A 43 -10.29 -15.73 -2.81
CA ALA A 43 -9.57 -15.01 -1.78
C ALA A 43 -10.17 -13.62 -1.51
N GLY A 44 -10.13 -13.22 -0.24
CA GLY A 44 -10.50 -11.89 0.24
C GLY A 44 -9.35 -11.23 1.00
N PHE A 45 -9.63 -10.08 1.61
CA PHE A 45 -8.63 -9.38 2.41
C PHE A 45 -8.17 -10.18 3.64
N GLU A 46 -9.04 -11.04 4.19
CA GLU A 46 -8.69 -11.93 5.31
C GLU A 46 -7.67 -13.00 4.88
N ASP A 47 -7.83 -13.57 3.67
CA ASP A 47 -6.87 -14.53 3.13
C ASP A 47 -5.52 -13.86 2.83
N TYR A 48 -5.55 -12.62 2.33
CA TYR A 48 -4.34 -11.82 2.15
C TYR A 48 -3.64 -11.54 3.50
N ALA A 49 -4.41 -11.19 4.53
CA ALA A 49 -3.87 -11.00 5.88
C ALA A 49 -3.26 -12.28 6.45
N ARG A 50 -3.86 -13.44 6.18
CA ARG A 50 -3.34 -14.75 6.62
C ARG A 50 -1.94 -15.01 6.05
N VAL A 51 -1.74 -14.75 4.75
CA VAL A 51 -0.42 -14.88 4.10
C VAL A 51 0.62 -13.98 4.80
N VAL A 52 0.24 -12.73 5.11
CA VAL A 52 1.15 -11.82 5.82
C VAL A 52 1.47 -12.32 7.22
N ILE A 53 0.47 -12.79 7.97
CA ILE A 53 0.63 -13.35 9.31
C ILE A 53 1.60 -14.53 9.31
N ASP A 54 1.45 -15.44 8.34
CA ASP A 54 2.31 -16.62 8.21
C ASP A 54 3.77 -16.23 7.94
N CYS A 55 4.00 -15.23 7.07
CA CYS A 55 5.34 -14.68 6.80
C CYS A 55 5.99 -13.99 8.02
N LEU A 56 5.18 -13.56 9.00
CA LEU A 56 5.66 -12.92 10.23
C LEU A 56 5.96 -13.91 11.35
N SER A 57 5.98 -15.22 11.08
CA SER A 57 6.32 -16.23 12.07
C SER A 57 7.72 -15.96 12.67
N GLY A 58 7.81 -15.89 14.00
CA GLY A 58 9.04 -15.58 14.72
C GLY A 58 9.46 -14.11 14.69
N CYS A 59 8.68 -13.20 14.07
CA CYS A 59 8.94 -11.78 14.09
C CYS A 59 8.16 -11.09 15.22
N GLU A 60 8.85 -10.30 16.04
CA GLU A 60 8.25 -9.52 17.12
C GLU A 60 8.02 -8.08 16.67
N ALA A 61 6.77 -7.59 16.80
CA ALA A 61 6.37 -6.21 16.61
C ALA A 61 6.95 -5.51 15.36
N PRO A 62 6.76 -6.06 14.13
CA PRO A 62 7.23 -5.44 12.90
C PRO A 62 6.53 -4.10 12.62
N VAL A 63 7.15 -3.29 11.76
CA VAL A 63 6.49 -2.18 11.08
C VAL A 63 5.79 -2.74 9.84
N LEU A 64 4.47 -2.64 9.75
CA LEU A 64 3.72 -3.05 8.56
C LEU A 64 3.54 -1.86 7.63
N VAL A 65 4.00 -1.99 6.39
CA VAL A 65 3.80 -1.00 5.33
C VAL A 65 2.83 -1.56 4.31
N GLY A 66 1.62 -1.03 4.26
CA GLY A 66 0.60 -1.44 3.28
C GLY A 66 0.48 -0.41 2.16
N HIS A 67 0.84 -0.82 0.94
CA HIS A 67 0.73 0.03 -0.23
C HIS A 67 -0.66 -0.09 -0.86
N SER A 68 -1.27 1.05 -1.20
CA SER A 68 -2.51 1.10 -2.01
C SER A 68 -3.62 0.19 -1.44
N MET A 69 -4.03 -0.85 -2.15
CA MET A 69 -5.01 -1.84 -1.72
C MET A 69 -4.68 -2.47 -0.35
N SER A 70 -3.40 -2.69 -0.06
CA SER A 70 -2.99 -3.35 1.18
C SER A 70 -3.19 -2.49 2.45
N SER A 71 -3.68 -1.25 2.29
CA SER A 71 -4.29 -0.49 3.39
C SER A 71 -5.48 -1.22 4.03
N ALA A 72 -6.12 -2.16 3.31
CA ALA A 72 -7.15 -3.04 3.86
C ALA A 72 -6.58 -4.35 4.46
N VAL A 73 -5.33 -4.70 4.15
CA VAL A 73 -4.70 -5.94 4.65
C VAL A 73 -4.02 -5.72 6.01
N ILE A 74 -3.20 -4.66 6.12
CA ILE A 74 -2.40 -4.44 7.33
C ILE A 74 -3.22 -4.22 8.61
N PRO A 75 -4.44 -3.64 8.61
CA PRO A 75 -5.30 -3.58 9.79
C PRO A 75 -5.75 -4.96 10.27
N LEU A 76 -6.05 -5.88 9.33
CA LEU A 76 -6.45 -7.26 9.67
C LEU A 76 -5.30 -8.03 10.32
N VAL A 77 -4.08 -7.83 9.86
CA VAL A 77 -2.89 -8.39 10.51
C VAL A 77 -2.73 -7.85 11.93
N ALA A 78 -2.94 -6.54 12.12
CA ALA A 78 -2.72 -5.87 13.40
C ALA A 78 -3.74 -6.24 14.49
N VAL A 79 -4.90 -6.78 14.16
CA VAL A 79 -5.85 -7.31 15.15
C VAL A 79 -5.50 -8.72 15.61
N GLU A 80 -4.69 -9.46 14.84
CA GLU A 80 -4.26 -10.83 15.16
C GLU A 80 -2.82 -10.91 15.68
N ARG A 81 -1.98 -9.89 15.38
CA ARG A 81 -0.54 -9.87 15.69
C ARG A 81 -0.12 -8.56 16.32
N SER A 82 0.80 -8.63 17.26
CA SER A 82 1.45 -7.42 17.78
C SER A 82 2.31 -6.79 16.68
N VAL A 83 2.09 -5.51 16.41
CA VAL A 83 2.84 -4.69 15.45
C VAL A 83 3.25 -3.38 16.09
N SER A 84 4.40 -2.83 15.72
CA SER A 84 4.89 -1.57 16.30
C SER A 84 4.28 -0.33 15.65
N LEU A 85 3.99 -0.40 14.35
CA LEU A 85 3.45 0.71 13.56
C LEU A 85 2.76 0.18 12.30
N LEU A 86 1.63 0.80 11.94
CA LEU A 86 1.01 0.67 10.63
C LEU A 86 1.40 1.88 9.76
N VAL A 87 1.97 1.63 8.61
CA VAL A 87 2.26 2.67 7.60
C VAL A 87 1.35 2.47 6.40
N TYR A 88 0.42 3.38 6.22
CA TYR A 88 -0.47 3.45 5.07
C TYR A 88 0.23 4.24 3.97
N LEU A 89 0.76 3.55 2.95
CA LEU A 89 1.51 4.15 1.86
C LEU A 89 0.63 4.31 0.61
N CYS A 90 0.36 5.54 0.20
CA CYS A 90 -0.55 5.87 -0.92
C CYS A 90 -1.84 5.02 -0.87
N PRO A 91 -2.53 4.96 0.29
CA PRO A 91 -3.52 3.93 0.54
C PRO A 91 -4.84 4.16 -0.20
N ALA A 92 -5.48 3.09 -0.64
CA ALA A 92 -6.83 3.10 -1.18
C ALA A 92 -7.92 3.16 -0.09
N MET A 93 -7.57 2.89 1.18
CA MET A 93 -8.49 2.74 2.33
C MET A 93 -9.68 1.82 2.04
N ALA A 94 -9.47 0.83 1.15
CA ALA A 94 -10.48 -0.15 0.80
C ALA A 94 -10.95 -0.92 2.05
N GLY A 95 -12.23 -1.27 2.08
CA GLY A 95 -12.84 -1.98 3.19
C GLY A 95 -13.46 -1.09 4.27
N PHE A 96 -12.93 0.08 4.54
CA PHE A 96 -13.53 1.01 5.50
C PHE A 96 -14.58 1.90 4.84
N GLN A 97 -15.67 2.13 5.57
CA GLN A 97 -16.66 3.10 5.14
C GLN A 97 -16.15 4.51 5.43
N ALA A 98 -16.08 5.32 4.37
CA ALA A 98 -15.67 6.72 4.52
C ALA A 98 -16.71 7.50 5.34
N PRO A 99 -16.26 8.40 6.25
CA PRO A 99 -17.16 9.29 6.95
C PRO A 99 -17.91 10.24 6.01
N ALA A 100 -18.98 10.86 6.50
CA ALA A 100 -19.74 11.84 5.72
C ALA A 100 -18.88 13.05 5.30
N GLY A 101 -19.11 13.56 4.09
CA GLY A 101 -18.37 14.69 3.55
C GLY A 101 -17.11 14.31 2.76
N GLU A 102 -16.98 13.03 2.38
CA GLU A 102 -15.88 12.54 1.56
C GLU A 102 -15.74 13.32 0.24
N PRO A 103 -14.57 13.95 -0.02
CA PRO A 103 -14.28 14.53 -1.33
C PRO A 103 -14.04 13.42 -2.37
N PRO A 104 -14.04 13.75 -3.68
CA PRO A 104 -13.71 12.78 -4.72
C PRO A 104 -12.35 12.10 -4.43
N TYR A 105 -12.35 10.78 -4.33
CA TYR A 105 -11.13 10.05 -3.97
C TYR A 105 -10.21 9.80 -5.18
N GLN A 106 -10.77 9.67 -6.38
CA GLN A 106 -9.99 9.44 -7.59
C GLN A 106 -9.48 10.75 -8.17
N ARG A 107 -8.22 10.72 -8.61
CA ARG A 107 -7.65 11.84 -9.35
C ARG A 107 -8.37 12.05 -10.67
N ALA A 108 -8.58 13.31 -11.03
CA ALA A 108 -9.18 13.65 -12.32
C ALA A 108 -8.31 13.11 -13.47
N GLY A 109 -8.95 12.41 -14.41
CA GLY A 109 -8.26 11.77 -15.54
C GLY A 109 -7.78 10.34 -15.29
N TYR A 110 -7.92 9.80 -14.08
CA TYR A 110 -7.63 8.40 -13.85
C TYR A 110 -8.61 7.50 -14.61
N VAL A 111 -8.07 6.57 -15.38
CA VAL A 111 -8.83 5.56 -16.12
C VAL A 111 -8.62 4.21 -15.46
N ARG A 112 -9.71 3.57 -15.07
CA ARG A 112 -9.66 2.24 -14.44
C ARG A 112 -9.17 1.18 -15.43
N PRO A 113 -8.45 0.14 -14.94
CA PRO A 113 -8.11 -0.99 -15.80
C PRO A 113 -9.37 -1.68 -16.31
N PRO A 114 -9.34 -2.25 -17.53
CA PRO A 114 -10.42 -3.05 -18.05
C PRO A 114 -10.66 -4.30 -17.17
N VAL A 115 -11.88 -4.84 -17.29
CA VAL A 115 -12.29 -6.09 -16.64
C VAL A 115 -12.51 -7.13 -17.72
N ASP A 116 -11.90 -8.31 -17.57
CA ASP A 116 -12.08 -9.43 -18.49
C ASP A 116 -13.41 -10.17 -18.30
N ALA A 117 -13.68 -11.19 -19.12
CA ALA A 117 -14.90 -11.99 -19.06
C ALA A 117 -15.06 -12.78 -17.74
N ASP A 118 -13.94 -13.05 -17.05
CA ASP A 118 -13.92 -13.74 -15.76
C ASP A 118 -14.02 -12.76 -14.57
N GLY A 119 -14.26 -11.48 -14.84
CA GLY A 119 -14.40 -10.45 -13.81
C GLY A 119 -13.06 -9.98 -13.20
N ARG A 120 -11.93 -10.24 -13.86
CA ARG A 120 -10.61 -9.83 -13.38
C ARG A 120 -10.19 -8.51 -14.00
N MET A 121 -9.70 -7.61 -13.17
CA MET A 121 -9.06 -6.38 -13.60
C MET A 121 -7.62 -6.66 -13.99
N TRP A 122 -7.19 -6.11 -15.12
CA TRP A 122 -5.81 -6.24 -15.60
C TRP A 122 -5.37 -4.97 -16.32
N TRP A 123 -4.09 -4.68 -16.33
CA TRP A 123 -3.54 -3.52 -17.00
C TRP A 123 -2.92 -3.93 -18.35
N PRO A 124 -3.42 -3.43 -19.49
CA PRO A 124 -2.65 -3.48 -20.73
C PRO A 124 -1.29 -2.79 -20.52
N ARG A 125 -0.21 -3.43 -20.97
CA ARG A 125 1.16 -2.99 -20.67
C ARG A 125 1.41 -1.51 -21.01
N GLU A 126 1.02 -1.07 -22.20
CA GLU A 126 1.19 0.32 -22.62
C GLU A 126 0.40 1.30 -21.74
N GLN A 127 -0.81 0.91 -21.35
CA GLN A 127 -1.65 1.72 -20.47
C GLN A 127 -1.05 1.78 -19.04
N ALA A 128 -0.51 0.67 -18.55
CA ALA A 128 0.19 0.65 -17.26
C ALA A 128 1.42 1.57 -17.27
N VAL A 129 2.25 1.50 -18.31
CA VAL A 129 3.41 2.38 -18.47
C VAL A 129 2.98 3.86 -18.49
N ALA A 130 1.92 4.18 -19.24
CA ALA A 130 1.48 5.56 -19.39
C ALA A 130 0.78 6.13 -18.14
N GLN A 131 0.09 5.30 -17.36
CA GLN A 131 -0.73 5.76 -16.24
C GLN A 131 -0.14 5.47 -14.86
N LEU A 132 0.44 4.28 -14.66
CA LEU A 132 0.98 3.90 -13.36
C LEU A 132 2.45 4.29 -13.20
N TYR A 133 3.20 4.29 -14.30
CA TYR A 133 4.67 4.39 -14.26
C TYR A 133 5.21 5.53 -15.12
N ALA A 134 4.38 6.53 -15.44
CA ALA A 134 4.77 7.68 -16.28
C ALA A 134 5.99 8.47 -15.77
N ARG A 135 6.33 8.31 -14.48
CA ARG A 135 7.45 9.00 -13.82
C ARG A 135 8.73 8.17 -13.77
N LEU A 136 8.66 6.89 -14.15
CA LEU A 136 9.81 6.01 -14.20
C LEU A 136 10.51 6.10 -15.56
N GLU A 137 11.81 5.79 -15.58
CA GLU A 137 12.50 5.54 -16.83
C GLU A 137 11.77 4.43 -17.61
N ARG A 138 11.63 4.61 -18.92
CA ARG A 138 10.77 3.75 -19.75
C ARG A 138 11.08 2.27 -19.62
N ASP A 139 12.36 1.91 -19.64
CA ASP A 139 12.79 0.51 -19.53
C ASP A 139 12.43 -0.10 -18.16
N VAL A 140 12.46 0.71 -17.10
CA VAL A 140 12.03 0.30 -15.76
C VAL A 140 10.52 0.11 -15.74
N ALA A 141 9.77 1.08 -16.26
CA ALA A 141 8.31 1.04 -16.34
C ALA A 141 7.82 -0.19 -17.12
N GLU A 142 8.44 -0.51 -18.26
CA GLU A 142 8.10 -1.66 -19.10
C GLU A 142 8.40 -3.00 -18.41
N ARG A 143 9.51 -3.12 -17.68
CA ARG A 143 9.83 -4.33 -16.89
C ARG A 143 8.82 -4.58 -15.79
N ILE A 144 8.41 -3.53 -15.08
CA ILE A 144 7.42 -3.64 -13.99
C ILE A 144 6.03 -3.94 -14.56
N ALA A 145 5.62 -3.24 -15.61
CA ALA A 145 4.34 -3.46 -16.27
C ALA A 145 4.19 -4.90 -16.80
N ALA A 146 5.29 -5.53 -17.24
CA ALA A 146 5.27 -6.92 -17.70
C ALA A 146 5.03 -7.95 -16.59
N ARG A 147 5.16 -7.55 -15.31
CA ARG A 147 4.93 -8.40 -14.13
C ARG A 147 3.55 -8.21 -13.51
N LEU A 148 2.75 -7.27 -14.01
CA LEU A 148 1.42 -7.03 -13.46
C LEU A 148 0.54 -8.28 -13.59
N ARG A 149 -0.16 -8.59 -12.52
CA ARG A 149 -0.98 -9.78 -12.33
C ARG A 149 -2.46 -9.41 -12.43
N PRO A 150 -3.31 -10.20 -13.09
CA PRO A 150 -4.74 -9.99 -13.07
C PRO A 150 -5.29 -10.20 -11.67
N GLN A 151 -6.32 -9.41 -11.29
CA GLN A 151 -6.92 -9.50 -9.97
C GLN A 151 -8.44 -9.48 -10.07
N PRO A 152 -9.16 -10.42 -9.44
CA PRO A 152 -10.61 -10.42 -9.36
C PRO A 152 -11.14 -9.12 -8.76
N ARG A 153 -12.06 -8.47 -9.47
CA ARG A 153 -12.72 -7.26 -8.97
C ARG A 153 -13.54 -7.52 -7.71
N ALA A 154 -14.00 -8.77 -7.55
CA ALA A 154 -14.87 -9.20 -6.47
C ALA A 154 -14.25 -8.95 -5.08
N VAL A 155 -12.92 -8.98 -4.93
CA VAL A 155 -12.26 -8.74 -3.63
C VAL A 155 -12.66 -7.40 -3.00
N PHE A 156 -12.85 -6.37 -3.82
CA PHE A 156 -13.24 -5.03 -3.34
C PHE A 156 -14.71 -4.91 -2.96
N ASN A 157 -15.53 -5.92 -3.27
CA ASN A 157 -16.96 -5.96 -2.95
C ASN A 157 -17.29 -6.97 -1.83
N LYS A 158 -16.29 -7.72 -1.35
CA LYS A 158 -16.50 -8.63 -0.22
C LYS A 158 -16.72 -7.83 1.06
N PRO A 159 -17.53 -8.34 2.01
CA PRO A 159 -17.67 -7.74 3.33
C PRO A 159 -16.30 -7.57 3.98
N TYR A 160 -16.05 -6.42 4.60
CA TYR A 160 -14.83 -6.17 5.34
C TYR A 160 -15.10 -6.33 6.85
N PRO A 161 -14.30 -7.12 7.59
CA PRO A 161 -14.64 -7.50 8.95
C PRO A 161 -14.47 -6.38 9.99
N LEU A 162 -13.71 -5.32 9.66
CA LEU A 162 -13.49 -4.20 10.58
C LEU A 162 -14.37 -3.01 10.21
N THR A 163 -15.05 -2.43 11.20
CA THR A 163 -15.82 -1.19 11.03
C THR A 163 -14.96 0.06 11.26
N THR A 164 -13.89 -0.07 12.04
CA THR A 164 -12.94 1.00 12.37
C THR A 164 -11.51 0.46 12.34
N PRO A 165 -10.52 1.31 12.03
CA PRO A 165 -9.12 0.91 12.12
C PRO A 165 -8.73 0.49 13.55
N PRO A 166 -7.81 -0.48 13.70
CA PRO A 166 -7.32 -0.90 15.01
C PRO A 166 -6.54 0.25 15.69
N ARG A 167 -6.59 0.31 17.01
CA ARG A 167 -5.87 1.31 17.83
C ARG A 167 -4.38 0.93 17.94
N VAL A 168 -3.68 1.02 16.83
CA VAL A 168 -2.23 0.81 16.71
C VAL A 168 -1.60 2.12 16.24
N PRO A 169 -0.40 2.50 16.70
CA PRO A 169 0.30 3.64 16.13
C PRO A 169 0.29 3.58 14.60
N SER A 170 -0.08 4.67 13.96
CA SER A 170 -0.26 4.70 12.50
C SER A 170 0.39 5.93 11.88
N ALA A 171 0.94 5.77 10.68
CA ALA A 171 1.41 6.85 9.84
C ALA A 171 0.71 6.75 8.47
N PHE A 172 0.35 7.89 7.91
CA PHE A 172 -0.28 7.99 6.60
C PHE A 172 0.62 8.79 5.67
N LEU A 173 1.12 8.13 4.62
CA LEU A 173 1.99 8.69 3.61
C LEU A 173 1.24 8.76 2.29
N TYR A 174 1.15 9.95 1.70
CA TYR A 174 0.53 10.13 0.38
C TYR A 174 1.49 10.83 -0.58
N ALA A 175 1.37 10.54 -1.86
CA ALA A 175 2.16 11.21 -2.88
C ALA A 175 1.39 12.41 -3.45
N ARG A 176 2.08 13.55 -3.59
CA ARG A 176 1.48 14.79 -4.11
C ARG A 176 0.90 14.62 -5.50
N ASP A 177 1.61 13.91 -6.32
CA ASP A 177 1.29 13.73 -7.74
C ASP A 177 0.75 12.33 -8.03
N ASP A 178 0.14 11.68 -7.03
CA ASP A 178 -0.47 10.34 -7.18
C ASP A 178 -1.40 10.30 -8.38
N GLU A 179 -1.20 9.36 -9.28
CA GLU A 179 -1.97 9.23 -10.51
C GLU A 179 -3.37 8.66 -10.27
N LEU A 180 -3.59 7.99 -9.13
CA LEU A 180 -4.83 7.29 -8.79
C LEU A 180 -5.70 8.10 -7.83
N PHE A 181 -5.10 8.68 -6.79
CA PHE A 181 -5.83 9.31 -5.68
C PHE A 181 -5.65 10.82 -5.65
N ASP A 182 -6.74 11.52 -5.38
CA ASP A 182 -6.71 12.98 -5.18
C ASP A 182 -6.02 13.30 -3.84
N ASP A 183 -5.11 14.26 -3.85
CA ASP A 183 -4.35 14.65 -2.67
C ASP A 183 -5.21 15.27 -1.57
N ARG A 184 -6.32 15.93 -1.93
CA ARG A 184 -7.29 16.47 -0.96
C ARG A 184 -8.02 15.34 -0.25
N TRP A 185 -8.39 14.30 -1.00
CA TRP A 185 -8.98 13.10 -0.41
C TRP A 185 -7.99 12.41 0.54
N SER A 186 -6.73 12.24 0.12
CA SER A 186 -5.70 11.60 0.95
C SER A 186 -5.50 12.34 2.27
N ARG A 187 -5.45 13.67 2.24
CA ARG A 187 -5.35 14.48 3.47
C ARG A 187 -6.60 14.38 4.35
N TRP A 188 -7.77 14.38 3.71
CA TRP A 188 -9.04 14.30 4.43
C TRP A 188 -9.23 12.95 5.09
N ILE A 189 -9.02 11.83 4.38
CA ILE A 189 -9.24 10.47 4.91
C ILE A 189 -8.27 10.11 6.04
N ALA A 190 -7.02 10.59 5.97
CA ALA A 190 -6.04 10.41 7.04
C ALA A 190 -6.54 10.98 8.38
N GLN A 191 -7.12 12.18 8.34
CA GLN A 191 -7.68 12.82 9.51
C GLN A 191 -9.02 12.22 9.93
N ALA A 192 -9.91 11.97 8.96
CA ALA A 192 -11.29 11.56 9.23
C ALA A 192 -11.39 10.10 9.73
N LEU A 193 -10.48 9.22 9.29
CA LEU A 193 -10.55 7.79 9.62
C LEU A 193 -9.46 7.34 10.62
N LEU A 194 -8.26 7.89 10.51
CA LEU A 194 -7.13 7.47 11.34
C LEU A 194 -6.74 8.50 12.41
N GLU A 195 -7.30 9.71 12.36
CA GLU A 195 -6.96 10.84 13.25
C GLU A 195 -5.46 11.17 13.25
N VAL A 196 -4.78 11.01 12.11
CA VAL A 196 -3.35 11.28 11.95
C VAL A 196 -3.09 12.42 10.98
N LYS A 197 -2.00 13.17 11.22
CA LYS A 197 -1.50 14.15 10.27
C LYS A 197 -0.81 13.42 9.12
N PRO A 198 -1.28 13.56 7.86
CA PRO A 198 -0.65 12.90 6.74
C PRO A 198 0.72 13.50 6.40
N ILE A 199 1.62 12.65 5.93
CA ILE A 199 2.96 13.01 5.45
C ILE A 199 2.93 13.01 3.93
N GLU A 200 3.26 14.16 3.34
CA GLU A 200 3.37 14.31 1.89
C GLU A 200 4.71 13.79 1.39
N LEU A 201 4.68 12.97 0.34
CA LEU A 201 5.83 12.55 -0.43
C LEU A 201 5.81 13.25 -1.80
N PRO A 202 6.96 13.65 -2.36
CA PRO A 202 7.03 14.04 -3.76
C PRO A 202 6.85 12.81 -4.66
N GLY A 203 6.36 13.02 -5.89
CA GLY A 203 6.21 11.94 -6.87
C GLY A 203 4.81 11.34 -6.90
N GLY A 204 4.68 10.18 -7.56
CA GLY A 204 3.43 9.50 -7.86
C GLY A 204 3.11 8.33 -6.92
N HIS A 205 2.23 7.45 -7.42
CA HIS A 205 1.64 6.36 -6.62
C HIS A 205 2.65 5.30 -6.13
N PHE A 206 3.85 5.24 -6.74
CA PHE A 206 4.84 4.19 -6.45
C PHE A 206 6.16 4.76 -5.89
N PRO A 207 6.16 5.43 -4.72
CA PRO A 207 7.37 6.06 -4.18
C PRO A 207 8.50 5.06 -3.91
N MET A 208 8.20 3.76 -3.69
CA MET A 208 9.19 2.70 -3.55
C MET A 208 10.00 2.44 -4.83
N LEU A 209 9.46 2.81 -5.99
CA LEU A 209 10.10 2.69 -7.29
C LEU A 209 10.74 4.02 -7.73
N GLU A 210 10.07 5.14 -7.43
CA GLU A 210 10.46 6.47 -7.88
C GLU A 210 11.60 7.05 -7.04
N ASN A 211 11.52 6.93 -5.72
CA ASN A 211 12.53 7.45 -4.80
C ASN A 211 12.68 6.57 -3.55
N PRO A 212 13.24 5.37 -3.68
CA PRO A 212 13.36 4.42 -2.58
C PRO A 212 14.20 4.96 -1.41
N ALA A 213 15.21 5.80 -1.68
CA ALA A 213 16.04 6.36 -0.63
C ALA A 213 15.28 7.34 0.26
N LEU A 214 14.49 8.24 -0.34
CA LEU A 214 13.62 9.16 0.39
C LEU A 214 12.55 8.41 1.18
N LEU A 215 11.95 7.37 0.57
CA LEU A 215 10.95 6.57 1.28
C LEU A 215 11.57 5.85 2.48
N ALA A 216 12.79 5.31 2.35
CA ALA A 216 13.52 4.71 3.46
C ALA A 216 13.76 5.73 4.60
N ASP A 217 14.20 6.96 4.28
CA ASP A 217 14.40 8.04 5.27
C ASP A 217 13.10 8.34 6.04
N VAL A 218 11.97 8.38 5.34
CA VAL A 218 10.66 8.64 5.94
C VAL A 218 10.24 7.46 6.83
N LEU A 219 10.39 6.22 6.35
CA LEU A 219 10.05 5.02 7.12
C LEU A 219 10.88 4.91 8.41
N GLU A 220 12.19 5.16 8.35
CA GLU A 220 13.05 5.21 9.53
C GLU A 220 12.60 6.28 10.53
N ARG A 221 12.30 7.47 10.03
CA ARG A 221 11.84 8.57 10.88
C ARG A 221 10.53 8.24 11.61
N VAL A 222 9.50 7.70 10.91
CA VAL A 222 8.21 7.41 11.54
C VAL A 222 8.25 6.19 12.46
N SER A 223 9.19 5.26 12.25
CA SER A 223 9.38 4.09 13.09
C SER A 223 10.28 4.32 14.31
N SER A 224 10.97 5.47 14.38
CA SER A 224 11.83 5.80 15.51
C SER A 224 11.01 6.13 16.76
N PRO A 225 11.48 5.79 17.99
CA PRO A 225 10.75 6.03 19.24
C PRO A 225 10.37 7.49 19.49
N GLY A 226 11.10 8.46 18.91
CA GLY A 226 10.81 9.90 18.99
C GLY A 226 10.15 10.46 17.71
N GLY A 227 9.99 9.66 16.67
CA GLY A 227 9.46 10.08 15.37
C GLY A 227 7.94 10.01 15.26
N ARG A 228 7.24 9.62 16.34
CA ARG A 228 5.78 9.68 16.38
C ARG A 228 5.37 11.14 16.21
N ILE A 229 4.83 11.44 15.04
CA ILE A 229 4.18 12.74 14.80
C ILE A 229 3.00 12.76 15.76
N VAL A 230 3.24 13.43 16.89
CA VAL A 230 2.19 13.72 17.86
C VAL A 230 1.14 14.55 17.12
N ILE A 231 -0.09 14.13 17.26
CA ILE A 231 -1.34 14.74 16.79
C ILE A 231 -1.37 16.23 17.05
#